data_acc29748cd77fc5e24af4ee733558c80
#
_entry.id   acc29748cd77fc5e24af4ee733558c80
#
_cell.length_a   1.000
_cell.length_b   1.000
_cell.length_c   1.000
_cell.angle_alpha   90.00
_cell.angle_beta   90.00
_cell.angle_gamma   90.00
#
_symmetry.space_group_name_H-M   'P 1'
#
loop_
_entity.id
_entity.type
_entity.pdbx_description
1 polymer ?
#
loop_
_entity_poly.entity_id
_entity_poly.type
_entity_poly.pdbx_seq_one_letter_code
_entity_poly.pdbx_strand_id
1 'polypeptide(L)'
;MAQLLFTDLVFWALKAYAPFQFARLLGTPKGFRLTPEQRTGILESEESLFPIRPRKQGVLYDNYISTPDVQGYPLEEIGVPTLIINARDDGLSAFQNAVRAAERIPGAELLAIDQGGHMLLGSEDLIGQEVTRFLAGRRVG
;
A
#
# COMPACT_ATOMS: atom_id res chain seq x y z
N MET A 1 -7.34 -5.03 24.76
CA MET A 1 -8.10 -5.58 23.62
C MET A 1 -7.29 -5.68 22.32
N ALA A 2 -6.49 -4.70 21.94
CA ALA A 2 -5.66 -4.74 20.71
C ALA A 2 -4.69 -5.95 20.63
N GLN A 3 -4.24 -6.48 21.76
CA GLN A 3 -3.29 -7.60 21.75
C GLN A 3 -3.88 -8.95 21.29
N LEU A 4 -5.19 -9.14 21.44
CA LEU A 4 -5.87 -10.36 21.01
C LEU A 4 -6.17 -10.39 19.51
N LEU A 5 -6.25 -9.22 18.86
CA LEU A 5 -6.55 -9.10 17.44
C LEU A 5 -5.36 -9.49 16.53
N PHE A 6 -4.12 -9.40 17.04
CA PHE A 6 -2.91 -9.74 16.29
C PHE A 6 -2.41 -11.15 16.64
N THR A 7 -3.26 -12.15 16.47
CA THR A 7 -2.89 -13.56 16.62
C THR A 7 -3.12 -14.29 15.30
N ASP A 8 -2.28 -15.28 15.02
CA ASP A 8 -2.42 -16.09 13.82
C ASP A 8 -3.81 -16.71 13.70
N LEU A 9 -4.41 -17.12 14.84
CA LEU A 9 -5.75 -17.70 14.89
C LEU A 9 -6.83 -16.72 14.40
N VAL A 10 -6.79 -15.47 14.84
CA VAL A 10 -7.78 -14.45 14.44
C VAL A 10 -7.64 -14.13 12.94
N PHE A 11 -6.45 -13.94 12.46
CA PHE A 11 -6.20 -13.68 11.04
C PHE A 11 -6.57 -14.88 10.18
N TRP A 12 -6.23 -16.11 10.63
CA TRP A 12 -6.65 -17.32 9.96
C TRP A 12 -8.19 -17.45 9.91
N ALA A 13 -8.87 -17.16 10.99
CA ALA A 13 -10.32 -17.23 11.04
C ALA A 13 -10.97 -16.16 10.12
N LEU A 14 -10.43 -14.96 10.09
CA LEU A 14 -10.88 -13.91 9.17
C LEU A 14 -10.73 -14.36 7.72
N LYS A 15 -9.55 -14.91 7.35
CA LYS A 15 -9.30 -15.44 6.02
C LYS A 15 -10.27 -16.56 5.66
N ALA A 16 -10.50 -17.49 6.58
CA ALA A 16 -11.33 -18.69 6.34
C ALA A 16 -12.83 -18.37 6.27
N TYR A 17 -13.34 -17.50 7.15
CA TYR A 17 -14.77 -17.27 7.34
C TYR A 17 -15.26 -15.90 6.86
N ALA A 18 -14.37 -14.94 6.66
CA ALA A 18 -14.70 -13.60 6.24
C ALA A 18 -13.66 -13.03 5.25
N PRO A 19 -13.40 -13.73 4.11
CA PRO A 19 -12.32 -13.34 3.18
C PRO A 19 -12.48 -11.93 2.61
N PHE A 20 -13.73 -11.46 2.39
CA PHE A 20 -13.96 -10.08 1.95
C PHE A 20 -13.56 -9.04 2.98
N GLN A 21 -13.81 -9.30 4.26
CA GLN A 21 -13.40 -8.42 5.35
C GLN A 21 -11.87 -8.44 5.48
N PHE A 22 -11.25 -9.57 5.26
CA PHE A 22 -9.80 -9.70 5.27
C PHE A 22 -9.17 -8.91 4.10
N ALA A 23 -9.65 -9.09 2.87
CA ALA A 23 -9.21 -8.31 1.72
C ALA A 23 -9.38 -6.79 1.93
N ARG A 24 -10.46 -6.37 2.60
CA ARG A 24 -10.67 -4.96 2.96
C ARG A 24 -9.68 -4.47 4.03
N LEU A 25 -9.28 -5.31 4.95
CA LEU A 25 -8.22 -5.01 5.92
C LEU A 25 -6.88 -4.75 5.21
N LEU A 26 -6.67 -5.40 4.08
CA LEU A 26 -5.50 -5.19 3.20
C LEU A 26 -5.68 -4.03 2.20
N GLY A 27 -6.74 -3.23 2.34
CA GLY A 27 -6.94 -2.02 1.55
C GLY A 27 -7.72 -2.19 0.25
N THR A 28 -8.36 -3.36 0.03
CA THR A 28 -9.27 -3.52 -1.12
C THR A 28 -10.52 -2.64 -0.93
N PRO A 29 -10.89 -1.78 -1.90
CA PRO A 29 -12.02 -0.90 -1.77
C PRO A 29 -13.36 -1.64 -1.69
N LYS A 30 -14.34 -1.03 -1.03
CA LYS A 30 -15.69 -1.59 -0.96
C LYS A 30 -16.33 -1.64 -2.35
N GLY A 31 -16.82 -2.83 -2.72
CA GLY A 31 -17.49 -3.02 -4.02
C GLY A 31 -16.54 -3.24 -5.20
N PHE A 32 -15.24 -3.25 -4.98
CA PHE A 32 -14.27 -3.58 -6.02
C PHE A 32 -14.47 -5.05 -6.48
N ARG A 33 -14.61 -5.24 -7.79
CA ARG A 33 -14.79 -6.57 -8.38
C ARG A 33 -13.44 -7.13 -8.80
N LEU A 34 -12.97 -8.10 -8.05
CA LEU A 34 -11.72 -8.80 -8.34
C LEU A 34 -11.87 -9.75 -9.51
N THR A 35 -10.92 -9.73 -10.43
CA THR A 35 -10.75 -10.83 -11.39
C THR A 35 -10.25 -12.10 -10.69
N PRO A 36 -10.33 -13.28 -11.32
CA PRO A 36 -9.78 -14.51 -10.76
C PRO A 36 -8.27 -14.39 -10.43
N GLU A 37 -7.51 -13.75 -11.32
CA GLU A 37 -6.08 -13.53 -11.19
C GLU A 37 -5.77 -12.62 -9.99
N GLN A 38 -6.48 -11.49 -9.88
CA GLN A 38 -6.33 -10.56 -8.75
C GLN A 38 -6.69 -11.23 -7.42
N ARG A 39 -7.72 -12.08 -7.42
CA ARG A 39 -8.07 -12.86 -6.23
C ARG A 39 -6.93 -13.80 -5.83
N THR A 40 -6.31 -14.48 -6.79
CA THR A 40 -5.17 -15.36 -6.54
C THR A 40 -4.01 -14.56 -5.95
N GLY A 41 -3.63 -13.42 -6.56
CA GLY A 41 -2.56 -12.55 -6.06
C GLY A 41 -2.82 -12.04 -4.63
N ILE A 42 -4.09 -11.69 -4.31
CA ILE A 42 -4.46 -11.32 -2.94
C ILE A 42 -4.26 -12.50 -1.98
N LEU A 43 -4.71 -13.70 -2.34
CA LEU A 43 -4.56 -14.90 -1.50
C LEU A 43 -3.08 -15.24 -1.24
N GLU A 44 -2.22 -15.11 -2.25
CA GLU A 44 -0.77 -15.29 -2.11
C GLU A 44 -0.15 -14.22 -1.21
N SER A 45 -0.56 -12.97 -1.37
CA SER A 45 -0.13 -11.87 -0.49
C SER A 45 -0.58 -12.10 0.95
N GLU A 46 -1.81 -12.58 1.15
CA GLU A 46 -2.35 -12.96 2.46
C GLU A 46 -1.52 -14.07 3.12
N GLU A 47 -1.10 -15.08 2.35
CA GLU A 47 -0.25 -16.15 2.88
C GLU A 47 1.12 -15.65 3.31
N SER A 48 1.68 -14.70 2.58
CA SER A 48 2.97 -14.08 2.93
C SER A 48 2.94 -13.33 4.27
N LEU A 49 1.77 -12.92 4.74
CA LEU A 49 1.63 -12.25 6.05
C LEU A 49 1.82 -13.19 7.23
N PHE A 50 1.63 -14.50 7.04
CA PHE A 50 1.79 -15.48 8.12
C PHE A 50 3.25 -15.89 8.31
N PRO A 51 3.69 -16.15 9.56
CA PRO A 51 2.95 -15.89 10.80
C PRO A 51 2.87 -14.39 11.14
N ILE A 52 1.71 -13.95 11.65
CA ILE A 52 1.45 -12.55 12.04
C ILE A 52 2.16 -12.19 13.34
N ARG A 53 2.25 -13.14 14.27
CA ARG A 53 2.78 -12.91 15.62
C ARG A 53 4.16 -12.25 15.66
N PRO A 54 5.17 -12.67 14.88
CA PRO A 54 6.47 -12.01 14.86
C PRO A 54 6.43 -10.58 14.31
N ARG A 55 5.44 -10.27 13.45
CA ARG A 55 5.29 -8.97 12.76
C ARG A 55 4.55 -7.92 13.59
N LYS A 56 3.92 -8.35 14.69
CA LYS A 56 3.08 -7.51 15.54
C LYS A 56 3.76 -6.22 15.96
N GLN A 57 5.03 -6.28 16.36
CA GLN A 57 5.75 -5.08 16.79
C GLN A 57 5.92 -4.08 15.66
N GLY A 58 6.25 -4.53 14.44
CA GLY A 58 6.35 -3.67 13.26
C GLY A 58 5.02 -3.01 12.94
N VAL A 59 3.93 -3.78 12.89
CA VAL A 59 2.58 -3.25 12.62
C VAL A 59 2.16 -2.21 13.67
N LEU A 60 2.45 -2.45 14.95
CA LEU A 60 2.16 -1.49 16.01
C LEU A 60 3.02 -0.23 15.88
N TYR A 61 4.30 -0.39 15.56
CA TYR A 61 5.19 0.73 15.32
C TYR A 61 4.70 1.60 14.16
N ASP A 62 4.36 0.98 13.03
CA ASP A 62 3.87 1.70 11.85
C ASP A 62 2.58 2.47 12.14
N ASN A 63 1.63 1.86 12.85
CA ASN A 63 0.35 2.52 13.12
C ASN A 63 0.42 3.62 14.19
N TYR A 64 1.26 3.48 15.20
CA TYR A 64 1.26 4.38 16.36
C TYR A 64 2.43 5.35 16.39
N ILE A 65 3.52 5.06 15.69
CA ILE A 65 4.73 5.88 15.70
C ILE A 65 5.02 6.44 14.31
N SER A 66 5.33 5.56 13.35
CA SER A 66 5.80 5.96 12.01
C SER A 66 4.74 6.75 11.24
N THR A 67 3.49 6.27 11.18
CA THR A 67 2.42 6.93 10.41
C THR A 67 2.03 8.30 10.97
N PRO A 68 1.85 8.50 12.28
CA PRO A 68 1.58 9.82 12.83
C PRO A 68 2.72 10.82 12.63
N ASP A 69 3.96 10.33 12.63
CA ASP A 69 5.17 11.18 12.59
C ASP A 69 5.63 11.51 11.16
N VAL A 70 5.00 10.94 10.15
CA VAL A 70 5.38 11.11 8.73
C VAL A 70 5.44 12.58 8.28
N GLN A 71 4.69 13.46 8.91
CA GLN A 71 4.69 14.89 8.60
C GLN A 71 5.96 15.60 9.05
N GLY A 72 6.68 15.03 10.03
CA GLY A 72 7.96 15.53 10.51
C GLY A 72 9.17 15.15 9.65
N TYR A 73 9.01 14.24 8.69
CA TYR A 73 10.13 13.86 7.83
C TYR A 73 10.55 15.01 6.89
N PRO A 74 11.86 15.25 6.74
CA PRO A 74 12.39 16.30 5.88
C PRO A 74 12.35 15.89 4.40
N LEU A 75 11.14 15.80 3.83
CA LEU A 75 10.92 15.35 2.45
C LEU A 75 11.60 16.27 1.43
N GLU A 76 11.80 17.51 1.77
CA GLU A 76 12.49 18.53 0.96
C GLU A 76 13.98 18.24 0.75
N GLU A 77 14.57 17.39 1.60
CA GLU A 77 15.97 16.96 1.52
C GLU A 77 16.19 15.76 0.59
N ILE A 78 15.11 15.16 0.06
CA ILE A 78 15.21 14.06 -0.89
C ILE A 78 15.71 14.60 -2.23
N GLY A 79 16.99 14.37 -2.50
CA GLY A 79 17.66 14.85 -3.73
C GLY A 79 17.69 13.82 -4.87
N VAL A 80 17.09 12.64 -4.67
CA VAL A 80 17.02 11.62 -5.71
C VAL A 80 15.71 11.68 -6.50
N PRO A 81 15.70 11.30 -7.77
CA PRO A 81 14.49 11.19 -8.56
C PRO A 81 13.46 10.30 -7.86
N THR A 82 12.25 10.80 -7.69
CA THR A 82 11.19 10.13 -6.92
C THR A 82 9.92 10.01 -7.75
N LEU A 83 9.42 8.79 -7.90
CA LEU A 83 8.08 8.50 -8.43
C LEU A 83 7.19 8.00 -7.29
N ILE A 84 6.09 8.67 -7.08
CA ILE A 84 5.07 8.31 -6.10
C ILE A 84 3.89 7.71 -6.84
N ILE A 85 3.41 6.56 -6.41
CA ILE A 85 2.23 5.89 -7.00
C ILE A 85 1.24 5.61 -5.88
N ASN A 86 0.00 6.10 -6.03
CA ASN A 86 -1.04 5.87 -5.04
C ASN A 86 -2.43 5.92 -5.68
N ALA A 87 -3.37 5.13 -5.14
CA ALA A 87 -4.75 5.15 -5.58
C ALA A 87 -5.58 6.18 -4.79
N ARG A 88 -6.51 6.85 -5.49
CA ARG A 88 -7.40 7.83 -4.87
C ARG A 88 -8.36 7.22 -3.85
N ASP A 89 -8.67 5.93 -4.02
CA ASP A 89 -9.54 5.14 -3.15
C ASP A 89 -8.77 4.27 -2.15
N ASP A 90 -7.47 4.56 -1.94
CA ASP A 90 -6.66 3.86 -0.94
C ASP A 90 -7.17 4.14 0.47
N GLY A 91 -7.67 3.10 1.12
CA GLY A 91 -8.21 3.17 2.49
C GLY A 91 -7.16 3.02 3.60
N LEU A 92 -5.93 2.63 3.26
CA LEU A 92 -4.84 2.46 4.24
C LEU A 92 -3.86 3.64 4.20
N SER A 93 -3.47 4.09 3.01
CA SER A 93 -2.60 5.24 2.83
C SER A 93 -3.37 6.33 2.10
N ALA A 94 -3.85 7.32 2.85
CA ALA A 94 -4.67 8.37 2.29
C ALA A 94 -3.97 9.06 1.10
N PHE A 95 -4.65 9.12 -0.04
CA PHE A 95 -4.14 9.73 -1.28
C PHE A 95 -3.57 11.13 -1.06
N GLN A 96 -4.15 11.88 -0.13
CA GLN A 96 -3.70 13.22 0.22
C GLN A 96 -2.25 13.25 0.76
N ASN A 97 -1.78 12.16 1.37
CA ASN A 97 -0.40 12.06 1.82
C ASN A 97 0.56 11.91 0.63
N ALA A 98 0.17 11.18 -0.41
CA ALA A 98 0.93 11.08 -1.65
C ALA A 98 1.03 12.43 -2.38
N VAL A 99 -0.08 13.19 -2.42
CA VAL A 99 -0.10 14.56 -2.97
C VAL A 99 0.86 15.46 -2.21
N ARG A 100 0.78 15.48 -0.87
CA ARG A 100 1.69 16.29 -0.04
C ARG A 100 3.16 15.89 -0.21
N ALA A 101 3.43 14.58 -0.32
CA ALA A 101 4.79 14.12 -0.56
C ALA A 101 5.31 14.59 -1.92
N ALA A 102 4.49 14.52 -2.97
CA ALA A 102 4.86 15.02 -4.29
C ALA A 102 5.10 16.54 -4.32
N GLU A 103 4.34 17.31 -3.52
CA GLU A 103 4.53 18.76 -3.40
C GLU A 103 5.81 19.12 -2.64
N ARG A 104 6.25 18.29 -1.68
CA ARG A 104 7.39 18.55 -0.80
C ARG A 104 8.71 18.01 -1.34
N ILE A 105 8.69 16.90 -2.07
CA ILE A 105 9.91 16.30 -2.62
C ILE A 105 10.27 17.03 -3.92
N PRO A 106 11.46 17.64 -4.02
CA PRO A 106 11.86 18.38 -5.22
C PRO A 106 11.88 17.47 -6.46
N GLY A 107 11.11 17.84 -7.49
CA GLY A 107 11.04 17.11 -8.75
C GLY A 107 10.39 15.73 -8.68
N ALA A 108 9.62 15.44 -7.65
CA ALA A 108 8.84 14.21 -7.59
C ALA A 108 7.71 14.20 -8.62
N GLU A 109 7.48 13.02 -9.18
CA GLU A 109 6.36 12.73 -10.08
C GLU A 109 5.30 11.94 -9.32
N LEU A 110 4.00 12.25 -9.52
CA LEU A 110 2.88 11.52 -8.91
C LEU A 110 2.04 10.85 -9.98
N LEU A 111 2.02 9.51 -9.96
CA LEU A 111 1.04 8.72 -10.70
C LEU A 111 -0.18 8.48 -9.81
N ALA A 112 -1.27 9.17 -10.12
CA ALA A 112 -2.54 9.00 -9.44
C ALA A 112 -3.38 7.93 -10.13
N ILE A 113 -3.68 6.85 -9.44
CA ILE A 113 -4.56 5.77 -9.90
C ILE A 113 -5.98 6.07 -9.40
N ASP A 114 -6.98 6.01 -10.28
CA ASP A 114 -8.34 6.38 -9.89
C ASP A 114 -8.97 5.37 -8.92
N GLN A 115 -8.75 4.08 -9.16
CA GLN A 115 -9.30 2.99 -8.35
C GLN A 115 -8.30 1.83 -8.28
N GLY A 116 -8.38 1.03 -7.22
CA GLY A 116 -7.52 -0.16 -7.02
C GLY A 116 -7.10 -0.35 -5.57
N GLY A 117 -7.40 0.62 -4.71
CA GLY A 117 -7.06 0.59 -3.29
C GLY A 117 -5.55 0.55 -3.04
N HIS A 118 -5.19 0.12 -1.84
CA HIS A 118 -3.79 0.07 -1.42
C HIS A 118 -2.92 -0.87 -2.27
N MET A 119 -3.51 -1.92 -2.81
CA MET A 119 -2.81 -2.89 -3.67
C MET A 119 -2.77 -2.49 -5.14
N LEU A 120 -3.31 -1.33 -5.53
CA LEU A 120 -3.31 -0.79 -6.89
C LEU A 120 -3.90 -1.76 -7.94
N LEU A 121 -4.91 -2.53 -7.53
CA LEU A 121 -5.48 -3.62 -8.31
C LEU A 121 -6.00 -3.17 -9.67
N GLY A 122 -5.62 -3.88 -10.72
CA GLY A 122 -6.04 -3.61 -12.10
C GLY A 122 -5.26 -2.48 -12.79
N SER A 123 -4.18 -2.00 -12.17
CA SER A 123 -3.33 -0.96 -12.73
C SER A 123 -1.91 -1.44 -13.02
N GLU A 124 -1.70 -2.75 -13.00
CA GLU A 124 -0.39 -3.39 -13.10
C GLU A 124 0.36 -2.98 -14.38
N ASP A 125 -0.33 -2.99 -15.53
CA ASP A 125 0.26 -2.60 -16.83
C ASP A 125 0.62 -1.11 -16.87
N LEU A 126 -0.28 -0.26 -16.38
CA LEU A 126 -0.04 1.19 -16.31
C LEU A 126 1.15 1.50 -15.41
N ILE A 127 1.21 0.87 -14.24
CA ILE A 127 2.32 1.02 -13.30
C ILE A 127 3.64 0.56 -13.94
N GLY A 128 3.64 -0.61 -14.57
CA GLY A 128 4.81 -1.15 -15.25
C GLY A 128 5.35 -0.22 -16.35
N GLN A 129 4.45 0.34 -17.16
CA GLN A 129 4.80 1.32 -18.20
C GLN A 129 5.38 2.58 -17.58
N GLU A 130 4.76 3.12 -16.54
CA GLU A 130 5.17 4.38 -15.94
C GLU A 130 6.49 4.25 -15.18
N VAL A 131 6.71 3.16 -14.46
CA VAL A 131 7.99 2.84 -13.83
C VAL A 131 9.09 2.71 -14.89
N THR A 132 8.81 2.01 -15.99
CA THR A 132 9.77 1.86 -17.10
C THR A 132 10.11 3.22 -17.72
N ARG A 133 9.11 4.06 -17.99
CA ARG A 133 9.29 5.42 -18.48
C ARG A 133 10.16 6.26 -17.53
N PHE A 134 9.81 6.22 -16.25
CA PHE A 134 10.53 6.97 -15.22
C PHE A 134 12.00 6.58 -15.14
N LEU A 135 12.28 5.28 -15.13
CA LEU A 135 13.67 4.76 -15.08
C LEU A 135 14.43 5.04 -16.38
N ALA A 136 13.78 4.93 -17.55
CA ALA A 136 14.43 5.20 -18.84
C ALA A 136 14.82 6.68 -19.00
N GLY A 137 13.98 7.59 -18.53
CA GLY A 137 14.27 9.03 -18.54
C GLY A 137 15.40 9.47 -17.62
N ARG A 138 15.91 8.57 -16.79
CA ARG A 138 16.93 8.81 -15.76
C ARG A 138 18.22 8.02 -15.99
N ARG A 139 18.39 7.41 -17.16
CA ARG A 139 19.71 6.85 -17.53
C ARG A 139 20.71 8.00 -17.58
N VAL A 140 21.45 8.13 -16.49
CA VAL A 140 22.60 9.01 -16.38
C VAL A 140 23.66 8.45 -17.33
N GLY A 141 24.14 9.29 -18.26
CA GLY A 141 25.34 9.02 -19.06
C GLY A 141 26.59 8.96 -18.18
#